data_7605b1356e06ef0b1e6284aa87aa8b79
#
_entry.id   7605b1356e06ef0b1e6284aa87aa8b79
#
_cell.length_a   1.000
_cell.length_b   1.000
_cell.length_c   1.000
_cell.angle_alpha   90.00
_cell.angle_beta   90.00
_cell.angle_gamma   90.00
#
_symmetry.space_group_name_H-M   'P 1'
#
loop_
_entity.id
_entity.type
_entity.pdbx_description
1 polymer ?
#
loop_
_entity_poly.entity_id
_entity_poly.type
_entity_poly.pdbx_seq_one_letter_code
_entity_poly.pdbx_strand_id
1 'polypeptide(L)'
;SVAAYHGYNFLLARENLTDHLPFDLRKNKTRHRLLKIRAKKVITATGSLERPLVFDNNDRPGILLSSAIEKYANLFGVACGEKNVLFTNNDSAYETALSLYQKGINIEAIIDNREEIDSQLIKETEKNNIKIYKGHTVVDTSGYRRISKISIMQLSKDGQKVVGIRK
;
A
#
# COMPACT_ATOMS: atom_id res chain seq x y z
N SER A 1 -6.60 -17.38 -12.28
CA SER A 1 -6.22 -16.01 -12.71
C SER A 1 -6.55 -15.82 -14.18
N VAL A 2 -7.00 -14.62 -14.57
CA VAL A 2 -7.10 -14.23 -15.97
C VAL A 2 -5.71 -13.86 -16.47
N ALA A 3 -5.30 -14.43 -17.59
CA ALA A 3 -3.99 -14.22 -18.17
C ALA A 3 -4.00 -13.14 -19.28
N ALA A 4 -5.08 -13.06 -20.06
CA ALA A 4 -5.22 -12.10 -21.14
C ALA A 4 -6.68 -11.84 -21.53
N TYR A 5 -6.93 -10.63 -22.05
CA TYR A 5 -8.16 -10.24 -22.74
C TYR A 5 -7.81 -9.88 -24.18
N HIS A 6 -8.44 -10.56 -25.14
CA HIS A 6 -8.12 -10.44 -26.57
C HIS A 6 -9.16 -9.64 -27.37
N GLY A 7 -10.05 -8.92 -26.73
CA GLY A 7 -11.16 -8.24 -27.38
C GLY A 7 -12.36 -9.17 -27.66
N TYR A 8 -13.46 -8.60 -28.12
CA TYR A 8 -14.71 -9.31 -28.41
C TYR A 8 -15.15 -10.27 -27.29
N ASN A 9 -14.91 -9.89 -26.04
CA ASN A 9 -15.22 -10.67 -24.84
C ASN A 9 -14.59 -12.08 -24.80
N PHE A 10 -13.41 -12.22 -25.43
CA PHE A 10 -12.61 -13.42 -25.39
C PHE A 10 -11.46 -13.29 -24.38
N LEU A 11 -11.42 -14.20 -23.42
CA LEU A 11 -10.42 -14.23 -22.36
C LEU A 11 -9.67 -15.56 -22.34
N LEU A 12 -8.43 -15.50 -21.93
CA LEU A 12 -7.64 -16.64 -21.53
C LEU A 12 -7.50 -16.63 -20.01
N ALA A 13 -7.85 -17.73 -19.35
CA ALA A 13 -7.71 -17.87 -17.92
C ALA A 13 -6.89 -19.12 -17.57
N ARG A 14 -6.01 -18.99 -16.59
CA ARG A 14 -5.28 -20.12 -16.00
C ARG A 14 -6.00 -20.58 -14.73
N GLU A 15 -6.43 -21.81 -14.74
CA GLU A 15 -6.96 -22.50 -13.56
C GLU A 15 -5.85 -23.29 -12.87
N ASN A 16 -5.72 -23.12 -11.56
CA ASN A 16 -4.83 -23.92 -10.73
C ASN A 16 -5.60 -25.15 -10.25
N LEU A 17 -5.14 -26.35 -10.62
CA LEU A 17 -5.81 -27.58 -10.26
C LEU A 17 -5.22 -28.26 -9.02
N THR A 18 -3.92 -28.09 -8.78
CA THR A 18 -3.22 -28.86 -7.75
C THR A 18 -2.31 -28.04 -6.83
N ASP A 19 -2.13 -26.73 -7.06
CA ASP A 19 -1.20 -25.91 -6.26
C ASP A 19 -1.57 -25.86 -4.76
N HIS A 20 -2.85 -26.03 -4.43
CA HIS A 20 -3.37 -26.07 -3.06
C HIS A 20 -3.17 -27.44 -2.37
N LEU A 21 -2.74 -28.46 -3.11
CA LEU A 21 -2.53 -29.81 -2.55
C LEU A 21 -1.08 -29.96 -2.05
N PRO A 22 -0.84 -30.80 -1.02
CA PRO A 22 0.50 -31.26 -0.65
C PRO A 22 1.25 -31.87 -1.83
N PHE A 23 2.59 -31.79 -1.82
CA PHE A 23 3.42 -32.25 -2.93
C PHE A 23 3.14 -33.70 -3.37
N ASP A 24 2.98 -34.60 -2.42
CA ASP A 24 2.74 -36.02 -2.66
C ASP A 24 1.42 -36.30 -3.39
N LEU A 25 0.39 -35.50 -3.11
CA LEU A 25 -0.95 -35.64 -3.73
C LEU A 25 -1.05 -35.02 -5.11
N ARG A 26 -0.09 -34.18 -5.54
CA ARG A 26 -0.07 -33.55 -6.87
C ARG A 26 0.87 -34.24 -7.86
N LYS A 27 1.66 -35.21 -7.42
CA LYS A 27 2.56 -35.98 -8.28
C LYS A 27 1.76 -36.64 -9.42
N ASN A 28 2.23 -36.45 -10.66
CA ASN A 28 1.59 -36.96 -11.89
C ASN A 28 0.19 -36.39 -12.19
N LYS A 29 -0.24 -35.28 -11.56
CA LYS A 29 -1.48 -34.60 -11.90
C LYS A 29 -1.21 -33.31 -12.68
N THR A 30 -2.12 -32.96 -13.57
CA THR A 30 -2.07 -31.68 -14.29
C THR A 30 -2.10 -30.52 -13.30
N ARG A 31 -1.07 -29.68 -13.32
CA ARG A 31 -0.93 -28.56 -12.40
C ARG A 31 -1.86 -27.38 -12.77
N HIS A 32 -1.91 -27.05 -14.06
CA HIS A 32 -2.70 -25.92 -14.55
C HIS A 32 -3.49 -26.34 -15.78
N ARG A 33 -4.63 -25.69 -15.97
CA ARG A 33 -5.43 -25.79 -17.18
C ARG A 33 -5.65 -24.40 -17.78
N LEU A 34 -5.45 -24.27 -19.09
CA LEU A 34 -5.76 -23.05 -19.81
C LEU A 34 -7.21 -23.11 -20.30
N LEU A 35 -7.99 -22.14 -19.87
CA LEU A 35 -9.38 -21.97 -20.28
C LEU A 35 -9.47 -20.87 -21.33
N LYS A 36 -10.14 -21.17 -22.44
CA LYS A 36 -10.59 -20.20 -23.45
C LYS A 36 -12.05 -19.86 -23.14
N ILE A 37 -12.31 -18.63 -22.75
CA ILE A 37 -13.65 -18.21 -22.30
C ILE A 37 -14.15 -17.15 -23.27
N ARG A 38 -15.34 -17.36 -23.80
CA ARG A 38 -16.08 -16.34 -24.55
C ARG A 38 -17.36 -16.00 -23.77
N ALA A 39 -17.43 -14.74 -23.33
CA ALA A 39 -18.54 -14.25 -22.53
C ALA A 39 -19.44 -13.31 -23.31
N LYS A 40 -20.72 -13.19 -22.92
CA LYS A 40 -21.63 -12.18 -23.49
C LYS A 40 -21.23 -10.76 -23.04
N LYS A 41 -20.79 -10.62 -21.80
CA LYS A 41 -20.29 -9.36 -21.20
C LYS A 41 -19.11 -9.69 -20.29
N VAL A 42 -18.16 -8.78 -20.21
CA VAL A 42 -17.01 -8.84 -19.29
C VAL A 42 -17.05 -7.62 -18.39
N ILE A 43 -17.01 -7.86 -17.09
CA ILE A 43 -16.91 -6.80 -16.07
C ILE A 43 -15.48 -6.83 -15.54
N THR A 44 -14.75 -5.71 -15.70
CA THR A 44 -13.38 -5.56 -15.21
C THR A 44 -13.41 -4.99 -13.81
N ALA A 45 -13.04 -5.81 -12.81
CA ALA A 45 -12.98 -5.43 -11.40
C ALA A 45 -11.60 -5.83 -10.83
N THR A 46 -10.53 -5.35 -11.48
CA THR A 46 -9.14 -5.76 -11.19
C THR A 46 -8.51 -5.01 -10.03
N GLY A 47 -9.17 -3.99 -9.50
CA GLY A 47 -8.62 -3.10 -8.49
C GLY A 47 -7.47 -2.24 -9.04
N SER A 48 -6.67 -1.71 -8.15
CA SER A 48 -5.51 -0.89 -8.44
C SER A 48 -4.27 -1.42 -7.73
N LEU A 49 -3.10 -1.10 -8.28
CA LEU A 49 -1.82 -1.34 -7.64
C LEU A 49 -1.35 -0.04 -6.98
N GLU A 50 -1.00 -0.13 -5.71
CA GLU A 50 -0.36 0.96 -4.99
C GLU A 50 1.00 1.25 -5.61
N ARG A 51 1.28 2.54 -5.85
CA ARG A 51 2.59 3.00 -6.33
C ARG A 51 3.34 3.69 -5.20
N PRO A 52 4.64 3.41 -5.04
CA PRO A 52 5.45 4.13 -4.08
C PRO A 52 5.56 5.60 -4.48
N LEU A 53 5.48 6.50 -3.50
CA LEU A 53 5.80 7.89 -3.67
C LEU A 53 7.32 8.08 -3.76
N VAL A 54 7.76 9.05 -4.57
CA VAL A 54 9.18 9.27 -4.86
C VAL A 54 9.76 10.30 -3.90
N PHE A 55 10.87 9.94 -3.24
CA PHE A 55 11.69 10.80 -2.39
C PHE A 55 13.11 10.21 -2.30
N ASP A 56 14.07 10.98 -1.81
CA ASP A 56 15.46 10.54 -1.73
C ASP A 56 15.59 9.34 -0.78
N ASN A 57 16.37 8.33 -1.22
CA ASN A 57 16.63 7.09 -0.49
C ASN A 57 15.35 6.27 -0.16
N ASN A 58 14.36 6.29 -1.05
CA ASN A 58 13.11 5.54 -0.88
C ASN A 58 13.25 4.01 -1.07
N ASP A 59 14.43 3.53 -1.41
CA ASP A 59 14.79 2.10 -1.52
C ASP A 59 15.38 1.51 -0.24
N ARG A 60 15.49 2.32 0.82
CA ARG A 60 16.07 1.89 2.10
C ARG A 60 15.21 0.80 2.77
N PRO A 61 15.83 -0.25 3.34
CA PRO A 61 15.09 -1.26 4.09
C PRO A 61 14.23 -0.67 5.21
N GLY A 62 12.99 -1.11 5.28
CA GLY A 62 11.96 -0.59 6.20
C GLY A 62 10.97 0.38 5.54
N ILE A 63 11.17 0.73 4.27
CA ILE A 63 10.20 1.47 3.47
C ILE A 63 9.37 0.45 2.70
N LEU A 64 8.06 0.45 2.93
CA LEU A 64 7.12 -0.51 2.39
C LEU A 64 5.86 0.21 1.90
N LEU A 65 5.16 -0.39 0.95
CA LEU A 65 3.81 0.06 0.59
C LEU A 65 2.85 -0.14 1.76
N SER A 66 1.90 0.76 1.95
CA SER A 66 0.93 0.69 3.05
C SER A 66 0.08 -0.58 2.97
N SER A 67 -0.33 -0.96 1.78
CA SER A 67 -1.04 -2.24 1.53
C SER A 67 -0.21 -3.48 1.87
N ALA A 68 1.12 -3.42 1.73
CA ALA A 68 1.99 -4.51 2.11
C ALA A 68 2.08 -4.67 3.64
N ILE A 69 2.25 -3.55 4.37
CA ILE A 69 2.28 -3.58 5.84
C ILE A 69 0.95 -4.09 6.40
N GLU A 70 -0.16 -3.63 5.86
CA GLU A 70 -1.49 -4.10 6.26
C GLU A 70 -1.65 -5.61 6.02
N LYS A 71 -1.16 -6.10 4.89
CA LYS A 71 -1.17 -7.53 4.56
C LYS A 71 -0.32 -8.35 5.52
N TYR A 72 0.88 -7.86 5.89
CA TYR A 72 1.72 -8.52 6.90
C TYR A 72 1.01 -8.60 8.25
N ALA A 73 0.37 -7.53 8.68
CA ALA A 73 -0.38 -7.51 9.93
C ALA A 73 -1.61 -8.43 9.89
N ASN A 74 -2.40 -8.38 8.80
CA ASN A 74 -3.68 -9.08 8.70
C ASN A 74 -3.55 -10.58 8.43
N LEU A 75 -2.61 -10.99 7.56
CA LEU A 75 -2.47 -12.40 7.15
C LEU A 75 -1.42 -13.15 7.93
N PHE A 76 -0.38 -12.47 8.39
CA PHE A 76 0.77 -13.14 9.01
C PHE A 76 0.98 -12.75 10.47
N GLY A 77 0.21 -11.80 11.01
CA GLY A 77 0.36 -11.33 12.39
C GLY A 77 1.71 -10.66 12.66
N VAL A 78 2.33 -10.06 11.64
CA VAL A 78 3.67 -9.47 11.72
C VAL A 78 3.57 -7.95 11.75
N ALA A 79 4.15 -7.31 12.77
CA ALA A 79 4.39 -5.87 12.81
C ALA A 79 5.74 -5.57 12.13
N CYS A 80 5.70 -4.78 11.03
CA CYS A 80 6.91 -4.47 10.24
C CYS A 80 7.85 -3.45 10.91
N GLY A 81 7.43 -2.82 12.00
CA GLY A 81 8.23 -1.86 12.77
C GLY A 81 7.55 -1.49 14.09
N GLU A 82 8.35 -1.02 15.06
CA GLU A 82 7.85 -0.53 16.35
C GLU A 82 7.24 0.87 16.24
N LYS A 83 7.78 1.69 15.34
CA LYS A 83 7.35 3.05 15.05
C LYS A 83 7.13 3.19 13.56
N ASN A 84 5.93 3.52 13.17
CA ASN A 84 5.56 3.60 11.77
C ASN A 84 5.10 5.01 11.42
N VAL A 85 5.48 5.47 10.24
CA VAL A 85 5.02 6.72 9.66
C VAL A 85 4.43 6.38 8.28
N LEU A 86 3.24 6.91 7.99
CA LEU A 86 2.63 6.77 6.68
C LEU A 86 2.84 8.04 5.87
N PHE A 87 3.19 7.88 4.60
CA PHE A 87 3.31 8.96 3.63
C PHE A 87 2.29 8.74 2.51
N THR A 88 1.44 9.73 2.25
CA THR A 88 0.27 9.55 1.39
C THR A 88 -0.10 10.80 0.59
N ASN A 89 -0.96 10.59 -0.41
CA ASN A 89 -1.68 11.61 -1.16
C ASN A 89 -3.17 11.25 -1.33
N ASN A 90 -3.68 10.30 -0.56
CA ASN A 90 -5.07 9.84 -0.65
C ASN A 90 -5.59 9.29 0.69
N ASP A 91 -6.88 8.96 0.75
CA ASP A 91 -7.54 8.58 2.00
C ASP A 91 -7.28 7.14 2.44
N SER A 92 -6.88 6.24 1.55
CA SER A 92 -6.67 4.84 1.90
C SER A 92 -5.59 4.62 2.96
N ALA A 93 -4.61 5.53 3.06
CA ALA A 93 -3.60 5.46 4.11
C ALA A 93 -4.17 5.71 5.52
N TYR A 94 -5.21 6.50 5.64
CA TYR A 94 -5.89 6.73 6.92
C TYR A 94 -6.65 5.47 7.36
N GLU A 95 -7.31 4.77 6.43
CA GLU A 95 -7.92 3.46 6.70
C GLU A 95 -6.87 2.45 7.18
N THR A 96 -5.74 2.37 6.47
CA THR A 96 -4.61 1.52 6.86
C THR A 96 -4.06 1.91 8.24
N ALA A 97 -3.87 3.20 8.52
CA ALA A 97 -3.38 3.68 9.82
C ALA A 97 -4.31 3.25 10.96
N LEU A 98 -5.61 3.44 10.81
CA LEU A 98 -6.62 3.04 11.80
C LEU A 98 -6.67 1.52 11.98
N SER A 99 -6.62 0.76 10.88
CA SER A 99 -6.57 -0.71 10.92
C SER A 99 -5.34 -1.23 11.68
N LEU A 100 -4.17 -0.64 11.46
CA LEU A 100 -2.93 -1.00 12.14
C LEU A 100 -2.95 -0.58 13.61
N TYR A 101 -3.45 0.62 13.90
CA TYR A 101 -3.58 1.14 15.27
C TYR A 101 -4.48 0.25 16.13
N GLN A 102 -5.62 -0.19 15.59
CA GLN A 102 -6.54 -1.13 16.28
C GLN A 102 -5.89 -2.47 16.66
N LYS A 103 -4.80 -2.84 15.96
CA LYS A 103 -4.00 -4.04 16.24
C LYS A 103 -2.83 -3.80 17.20
N GLY A 104 -2.74 -2.61 17.76
CA GLY A 104 -1.66 -2.23 18.67
C GLY A 104 -0.34 -1.88 17.97
N ILE A 105 -0.36 -1.68 16.64
CA ILE A 105 0.81 -1.22 15.90
C ILE A 105 0.90 0.30 16.00
N ASN A 106 2.00 0.81 16.52
CA ASN A 106 2.19 2.24 16.75
C ASN A 106 2.34 3.01 15.43
N ILE A 107 1.53 4.05 15.26
CA ILE A 107 1.60 5.01 14.14
C ILE A 107 1.98 6.36 14.73
N GLU A 108 3.22 6.79 14.50
CA GLU A 108 3.76 8.06 15.01
C GLU A 108 3.16 9.27 14.29
N ALA A 109 3.00 9.16 12.96
CA ALA A 109 2.47 10.25 12.15
C ALA A 109 1.99 9.79 10.78
N ILE A 110 1.12 10.63 10.19
CA ILE A 110 0.78 10.58 8.76
C ILE A 110 1.27 11.88 8.12
N ILE A 111 2.00 11.77 7.02
CA ILE A 111 2.42 12.88 6.17
C ILE A 111 1.54 12.85 4.93
N ASP A 112 0.76 13.89 4.70
CA ASP A 112 -0.13 13.99 3.55
C ASP A 112 0.27 15.19 2.69
N ASN A 113 0.47 14.94 1.38
CA ASN A 113 0.80 16.02 0.44
C ASN A 113 -0.34 17.02 0.26
N ARG A 114 -1.58 16.64 0.55
CA ARG A 114 -2.74 17.50 0.40
C ARG A 114 -2.84 18.46 1.59
N GLU A 115 -3.12 19.74 1.31
CA GLU A 115 -3.37 20.77 2.31
C GLU A 115 -4.80 20.69 2.84
N GLU A 116 -5.76 20.62 1.92
CA GLU A 116 -7.18 20.52 2.23
C GLU A 116 -7.67 19.09 2.09
N ILE A 117 -8.16 18.54 3.18
CA ILE A 117 -8.66 17.17 3.23
C ILE A 117 -9.93 17.20 4.07
N ASP A 118 -11.08 17.00 3.45
CA ASP A 118 -12.36 16.83 4.14
C ASP A 118 -12.72 15.34 4.16
N SER A 119 -12.36 14.67 5.24
CA SER A 119 -12.64 13.25 5.43
C SER A 119 -12.96 12.96 6.90
N GLN A 120 -13.98 12.14 7.11
CA GLN A 120 -14.31 11.64 8.43
C GLN A 120 -13.17 10.82 9.05
N LEU A 121 -12.38 10.15 8.21
CA LEU A 121 -11.22 9.34 8.63
C LEU A 121 -10.16 10.19 9.33
N ILE A 122 -9.97 11.44 8.92
CA ILE A 122 -9.03 12.36 9.58
C ILE A 122 -9.45 12.64 11.00
N LYS A 123 -10.74 12.97 11.22
CA LYS A 123 -11.26 13.23 12.55
C LYS A 123 -11.10 12.02 13.48
N GLU A 124 -11.29 10.83 12.94
CA GLU A 124 -11.08 9.58 13.67
C GLU A 124 -9.60 9.33 13.97
N THR A 125 -8.73 9.61 13.02
CA THR A 125 -7.27 9.51 13.18
C THR A 125 -6.76 10.47 14.26
N GLU A 126 -7.22 11.72 14.23
CA GLU A 126 -6.88 12.73 15.25
C GLU A 126 -7.37 12.34 16.66
N LYS A 127 -8.56 11.74 16.78
CA LYS A 127 -9.09 11.21 18.05
C LYS A 127 -8.20 10.13 18.67
N ASN A 128 -7.50 9.36 17.83
CA ASN A 128 -6.55 8.34 18.27
C ASN A 128 -5.15 8.89 18.55
N ASN A 129 -5.00 10.22 18.62
CA ASN A 129 -3.74 10.94 18.87
C ASN A 129 -2.63 10.65 17.83
N ILE A 130 -2.98 10.24 16.60
CA ILE A 130 -2.06 10.09 15.50
C ILE A 130 -1.81 11.48 14.89
N LYS A 131 -0.56 11.88 14.85
CA LYS A 131 -0.18 13.20 14.34
C LYS A 131 -0.30 13.27 12.82
N ILE A 132 -0.91 14.33 12.29
CA ILE A 132 -1.07 14.53 10.85
C ILE A 132 -0.32 15.79 10.42
N TYR A 133 0.54 15.65 9.40
CA TYR A 133 1.24 16.76 8.73
C TYR A 133 0.61 16.95 7.35
N LYS A 134 -0.39 17.84 7.27
CA LYS A 134 -1.06 18.22 6.01
C LYS A 134 -0.15 19.16 5.20
N GLY A 135 -0.24 19.11 3.88
CA GLY A 135 0.60 19.91 2.98
C GLY A 135 2.10 19.69 3.13
N HIS A 136 2.50 18.49 3.56
CA HIS A 136 3.91 18.13 3.74
C HIS A 136 4.29 16.95 2.84
N THR A 137 5.56 16.89 2.50
CA THR A 137 6.14 15.77 1.75
C THR A 137 7.36 15.22 2.45
N VAL A 138 7.63 13.93 2.26
CA VAL A 138 8.90 13.33 2.62
C VAL A 138 9.92 13.71 1.56
N VAL A 139 11.06 14.25 1.97
CA VAL A 139 12.13 14.66 1.06
C VAL A 139 13.33 13.74 1.11
N ASP A 140 13.55 13.06 2.25
CA ASP A 140 14.71 12.19 2.40
C ASP A 140 14.52 11.22 3.56
N THR A 141 15.30 10.14 3.57
CA THR A 141 15.39 9.19 4.66
C THR A 141 16.84 8.94 5.06
N SER A 142 17.09 8.59 6.30
CA SER A 142 18.42 8.20 6.79
C SER A 142 18.36 6.96 7.68
N GLY A 143 19.52 6.31 7.83
CA GLY A 143 19.72 5.10 8.60
C GLY A 143 20.87 4.27 8.04
N TYR A 144 21.40 3.34 8.82
CA TYR A 144 22.56 2.53 8.41
C TYR A 144 22.12 1.22 7.72
N ARG A 145 21.50 0.30 8.46
CA ARG A 145 21.02 -0.99 7.91
C ARG A 145 19.54 -0.94 7.50
N ARG A 146 18.79 -0.05 8.10
CA ARG A 146 17.36 0.19 7.84
C ARG A 146 17.06 1.68 8.10
N ILE A 147 15.88 2.09 7.69
CA ILE A 147 15.39 3.44 8.01
C ILE A 147 15.36 3.66 9.52
N SER A 148 15.86 4.81 9.97
CA SER A 148 15.79 5.25 11.37
C SER A 148 15.24 6.67 11.50
N LYS A 149 15.22 7.43 10.40
CA LYS A 149 14.76 8.82 10.38
C LYS A 149 14.19 9.18 9.02
N ILE A 150 13.18 10.02 9.02
CA ILE A 150 12.62 10.67 7.82
C ILE A 150 12.79 12.17 7.96
N SER A 151 12.89 12.86 6.83
CA SER A 151 12.91 14.32 6.77
C SER A 151 11.72 14.78 5.94
N ILE A 152 10.98 15.73 6.48
CA ILE A 152 9.78 16.29 5.84
C ILE A 152 9.93 17.79 5.61
N MET A 153 9.28 18.29 4.57
CA MET A 153 9.16 19.72 4.28
C MET A 153 7.73 20.05 3.88
N GLN A 154 7.33 21.30 4.12
CA GLN A 154 6.04 21.79 3.67
C GLN A 154 6.06 21.98 2.16
N LEU A 155 4.94 21.73 1.51
CA LEU A 155 4.70 22.05 0.09
C LEU A 155 4.20 23.49 -0.05
N SER A 156 4.52 24.11 -1.17
CA SER A 156 3.88 25.36 -1.60
C SER A 156 2.39 25.12 -1.85
N LYS A 157 1.58 26.19 -1.82
CA LYS A 157 0.12 26.09 -2.04
C LYS A 157 -0.28 25.42 -3.35
N ASP A 158 0.55 25.54 -4.39
CA ASP A 158 0.37 24.88 -5.68
C ASP A 158 0.91 23.43 -5.71
N GLY A 159 1.51 22.95 -4.63
CA GLY A 159 2.09 21.61 -4.51
C GLY A 159 3.34 21.35 -5.35
N GLN A 160 3.89 22.40 -6.04
CA GLN A 160 4.98 22.23 -7.01
C GLN A 160 6.38 22.33 -6.42
N LYS A 161 6.51 22.89 -5.23
CA LYS A 161 7.80 23.16 -4.59
C LYS A 161 7.76 22.87 -3.10
N VAL A 162 8.88 22.48 -2.56
CA VAL A 162 9.07 22.41 -1.11
C VAL A 162 9.46 23.78 -0.59
N VAL A 163 8.91 24.16 0.56
CA VAL A 163 9.13 25.46 1.20
C VAL A 163 9.41 25.27 2.69
N GLY A 164 10.04 26.28 3.31
CA GLY A 164 10.30 26.26 4.75
C GLY A 164 11.56 25.47 5.13
N ILE A 165 11.60 25.09 6.40
CA ILE A 165 12.75 24.40 7.03
C ILE A 165 12.50 22.91 7.06
N ARG A 166 13.52 22.15 6.75
CA ARG A 166 13.53 20.67 6.85
C ARG A 166 13.35 20.25 8.32
N LYS A 167 12.38 19.43 8.60
CA LYS A 167 12.05 18.86 9.91
C LYS A 167 12.48 17.40 10.01
#